data_7c3448dd7da0abd50a5f296712b9128f
#
_entry.id   7c3448dd7da0abd50a5f296712b9128f
#
_cell.length_a   1.000
_cell.length_b   1.000
_cell.length_c   1.000
_cell.angle_alpha   90.00
_cell.angle_beta   90.00
_cell.angle_gamma   90.00
#
_symmetry.space_group_name_H-M   'P 1'
#
loop_
_entity.id
_entity.type
_entity.pdbx_description
1 polymer ?
#
loop_
_entity_poly.entity_id
_entity_poly.type
_entity_poly.pdbx_seq_one_letter_code
_entity_poly.pdbx_strand_id
1 'polypeptide(L)'
;MPNLNWSKLNHMQIGRYAEYYAKMEFTSYGYDVYTSEVDDHGVDFVAKSPQGVFLEVQVKAVRDNYVFIRKDKITLDDAHLVCYMRFSDGALPEVYLIPASVWNTPNAVFVSRDYEKPGQKSKPEWGIAVYGAQRSSFRFRTAAFR
;
A
#
# COMPACT_ATOMS: atom_id res chain seq x y z
N MET A 1 -3.12 7.80 -25.18
CA MET A 1 -1.90 7.44 -24.40
C MET A 1 -2.05 7.93 -22.97
N PRO A 2 -1.81 7.10 -21.97
CA PRO A 2 -1.79 7.58 -20.60
C PRO A 2 -0.64 8.58 -20.41
N ASN A 3 -0.87 9.58 -19.57
CA ASN A 3 0.18 10.50 -19.17
C ASN A 3 0.99 9.85 -18.04
N LEU A 4 2.29 9.65 -18.25
CA LEU A 4 3.17 8.98 -17.31
C LEU A 4 4.12 9.95 -16.59
N ASN A 5 3.76 11.23 -16.54
CA ASN A 5 4.57 12.25 -15.87
C ASN A 5 4.06 12.49 -14.43
N TRP A 6 4.34 11.53 -13.57
CA TRP A 6 3.82 11.49 -12.18
C TRP A 6 4.38 12.59 -11.30
N SER A 7 5.60 13.05 -11.58
CA SER A 7 6.25 14.08 -10.77
C SER A 7 5.52 15.42 -10.79
N LYS A 8 4.69 15.67 -11.80
CA LYS A 8 3.88 16.90 -11.92
C LYS A 8 2.60 16.87 -11.10
N LEU A 9 2.22 15.72 -10.57
CA LEU A 9 1.01 15.59 -9.76
C LEU A 9 1.30 15.92 -8.30
N ASN A 10 0.33 16.51 -7.60
CA ASN A 10 0.42 16.68 -6.16
C ASN A 10 0.09 15.36 -5.43
N HIS A 11 0.29 15.33 -4.11
CA HIS A 11 0.05 14.12 -3.31
C HIS A 11 -1.38 13.60 -3.40
N MET A 12 -2.36 14.49 -3.45
CA MET A 12 -3.77 14.08 -3.51
C MET A 12 -4.10 13.47 -4.87
N GLN A 13 -3.56 14.05 -5.95
CA GLN A 13 -3.78 13.53 -7.30
C GLN A 13 -3.13 12.15 -7.47
N ILE A 14 -1.89 11.98 -7.03
CA ILE A 14 -1.20 10.70 -7.16
C ILE A 14 -1.87 9.63 -6.30
N GLY A 15 -2.32 9.98 -5.09
CA GLY A 15 -3.05 9.08 -4.22
C GLY A 15 -4.38 8.64 -4.82
N ARG A 16 -5.11 9.55 -5.44
CA ARG A 16 -6.38 9.24 -6.10
C ARG A 16 -6.16 8.34 -7.32
N TYR A 17 -5.15 8.65 -8.13
CA TYR A 17 -4.80 7.80 -9.26
C TYR A 17 -4.45 6.38 -8.82
N ALA A 18 -3.62 6.27 -7.78
CA ALA A 18 -3.21 4.98 -7.23
C ALA A 18 -4.42 4.15 -6.77
N GLU A 19 -5.38 4.79 -6.10
CA GLU A 19 -6.59 4.11 -5.62
C GLU A 19 -7.42 3.57 -6.79
N TYR A 20 -7.64 4.37 -7.82
CA TYR A 20 -8.36 3.91 -9.02
C TYR A 20 -7.60 2.81 -9.75
N TYR A 21 -6.29 2.95 -9.87
CA TYR A 21 -5.46 1.95 -10.54
C TYR A 21 -5.52 0.61 -9.79
N ALA A 22 -5.43 0.65 -8.47
CA ALA A 22 -5.53 -0.56 -7.64
C ALA A 22 -6.88 -1.26 -7.84
N LYS A 23 -7.98 -0.51 -7.85
CA LYS A 23 -9.32 -1.06 -8.08
C LYS A 23 -9.43 -1.73 -9.45
N MET A 24 -8.85 -1.10 -10.48
CA MET A 24 -8.83 -1.70 -11.83
C MET A 24 -8.02 -3.00 -11.85
N GLU A 25 -6.85 -3.02 -11.20
CA GLU A 25 -6.01 -4.21 -11.13
C GLU A 25 -6.73 -5.37 -10.44
N PHE A 26 -7.31 -5.12 -9.26
CA PHE A 26 -8.09 -6.15 -8.56
C PHE A 26 -9.24 -6.66 -9.42
N THR A 27 -9.96 -5.77 -10.08
CA THR A 27 -11.08 -6.14 -10.96
C THR A 27 -10.59 -7.02 -12.12
N SER A 28 -9.42 -6.72 -12.69
CA SER A 28 -8.87 -7.49 -13.81
C SER A 28 -8.56 -8.95 -13.43
N TYR A 29 -8.31 -9.22 -12.16
CA TYR A 29 -8.07 -10.57 -11.64
C TYR A 29 -9.35 -11.25 -11.13
N GLY A 30 -10.52 -10.66 -11.39
CA GLY A 30 -11.81 -11.26 -11.04
C GLY A 30 -12.30 -10.97 -9.63
N TYR A 31 -11.70 -10.01 -8.94
CA TYR A 31 -12.18 -9.57 -7.63
C TYR A 31 -13.37 -8.62 -7.77
N ASP A 32 -14.31 -8.71 -6.85
CA ASP A 32 -15.35 -7.68 -6.68
C ASP A 32 -14.82 -6.62 -5.72
N VAL A 33 -14.97 -5.36 -6.09
CA VAL A 33 -14.45 -4.22 -5.31
C VAL A 33 -15.61 -3.45 -4.69
N TYR A 34 -15.52 -3.22 -3.37
CA TYR A 34 -16.53 -2.49 -2.59
C TYR A 34 -15.86 -1.29 -1.93
N THR A 35 -16.36 -0.07 -2.21
CA THR A 35 -15.83 1.16 -1.62
C THR A 35 -16.69 1.56 -0.43
N SER A 36 -16.06 1.91 0.70
CA SER A 36 -16.77 2.43 1.87
C SER A 36 -17.28 3.85 1.59
N GLU A 37 -18.49 4.16 2.04
CA GLU A 37 -19.03 5.52 1.99
C GLU A 37 -18.30 6.46 2.94
N VAL A 38 -17.79 5.93 4.07
CA VAL A 38 -17.09 6.72 5.08
C VAL A 38 -15.68 6.17 5.24
N ASP A 39 -14.70 7.03 4.96
CA ASP A 39 -13.28 6.69 5.05
C ASP A 39 -12.69 7.19 6.37
N ASP A 40 -12.98 6.50 7.46
CA ASP A 40 -12.49 6.85 8.80
C ASP A 40 -11.59 5.79 9.44
N HIS A 41 -11.44 4.61 8.81
CA HIS A 41 -10.67 3.49 9.35
C HIS A 41 -9.38 3.19 8.59
N GLY A 42 -9.04 3.99 7.58
CA GLY A 42 -7.84 3.78 6.77
C GLY A 42 -7.99 2.72 5.68
N VAL A 43 -9.17 2.13 5.51
CA VAL A 43 -9.46 1.16 4.45
C VAL A 43 -9.95 1.90 3.22
N ASP A 44 -9.23 1.77 2.09
CA ASP A 44 -9.64 2.43 0.85
C ASP A 44 -10.75 1.64 0.14
N PHE A 45 -10.66 0.32 0.15
CA PHE A 45 -11.71 -0.54 -0.38
C PHE A 45 -11.59 -1.96 0.17
N VAL A 46 -12.68 -2.73 0.00
CA VAL A 46 -12.72 -4.16 0.28
C VAL A 46 -12.76 -4.90 -1.05
N ALA A 47 -11.95 -5.92 -1.18
CA ALA A 47 -11.92 -6.79 -2.37
C ALA A 47 -12.36 -8.19 -1.98
N LYS A 48 -13.33 -8.73 -2.71
CA LYS A 48 -13.77 -10.11 -2.54
C LYS A 48 -13.19 -10.96 -3.66
N SER A 49 -12.41 -11.97 -3.31
CA SER A 49 -11.77 -12.85 -4.30
C SER A 49 -12.80 -13.72 -5.04
N PRO A 50 -12.43 -14.29 -6.20
CA PRO A 50 -13.31 -15.26 -6.88
C PRO A 50 -13.71 -16.45 -6.01
N GLN A 51 -12.91 -16.79 -4.98
CA GLN A 51 -13.20 -17.87 -4.03
C GLN A 51 -14.02 -17.41 -2.83
N GLY A 52 -14.40 -16.12 -2.77
CA GLY A 52 -15.24 -15.57 -1.72
C GLY A 52 -14.49 -15.04 -0.49
N VAL A 53 -13.17 -14.87 -0.56
CA VAL A 53 -12.36 -14.31 0.53
C VAL A 53 -12.38 -12.79 0.47
N PHE A 54 -12.70 -12.15 1.58
CA PHE A 54 -12.71 -10.69 1.70
C PHE A 54 -11.36 -10.19 2.21
N LEU A 55 -10.83 -9.16 1.52
CA LEU A 55 -9.58 -8.50 1.88
C LEU A 55 -9.84 -7.00 2.06
N GLU A 56 -9.35 -6.43 3.15
CA GLU A 56 -9.36 -4.98 3.34
C GLU A 56 -8.06 -4.40 2.78
N VAL A 57 -8.16 -3.41 1.90
CA VAL A 57 -7.01 -2.89 1.15
C VAL A 57 -6.80 -1.42 1.46
N GLN A 58 -5.57 -1.08 1.86
CA GLN A 58 -5.08 0.29 1.94
C GLN A 58 -4.08 0.51 0.80
N VAL A 59 -4.30 1.57 0.02
CA VAL A 59 -3.40 1.91 -1.09
C VAL A 59 -2.40 2.96 -0.61
N LYS A 60 -1.12 2.73 -0.89
CA LYS A 60 -0.04 3.67 -0.61
C LYS A 60 0.73 3.97 -1.89
N ALA A 61 0.61 5.22 -2.35
CA ALA A 61 1.35 5.71 -3.51
C ALA A 61 2.72 6.22 -3.07
N VAL A 62 3.78 5.80 -3.75
CA VAL A 62 5.15 6.09 -3.35
C VAL A 62 5.94 6.60 -4.54
N ARG A 63 6.64 7.71 -4.36
CA ARG A 63 7.60 8.27 -5.33
C ARG A 63 9.01 8.34 -4.79
N ASP A 64 9.19 8.12 -3.49
CA ASP A 64 10.47 8.16 -2.79
C ASP A 64 10.80 6.81 -2.13
N ASN A 65 11.51 6.83 -0.99
CA ASN A 65 12.04 5.61 -0.38
C ASN A 65 11.25 5.11 0.82
N TYR A 66 10.29 5.89 1.32
CA TYR A 66 9.60 5.54 2.56
C TYR A 66 8.14 5.95 2.52
N VAL A 67 7.29 5.07 3.04
CA VAL A 67 5.87 5.34 3.28
C VAL A 67 5.47 4.62 4.56
N PHE A 68 4.44 5.11 5.23
CA PHE A 68 4.01 4.52 6.49
C PHE A 68 2.50 4.43 6.62
N ILE A 69 2.07 3.54 7.52
CA ILE A 69 0.68 3.42 7.98
C ILE A 69 0.71 3.52 9.51
N ARG A 70 -0.14 4.34 10.09
CA ARG A 70 -0.27 4.39 11.56
C ARG A 70 -0.69 3.03 12.09
N LYS A 71 -0.10 2.61 13.21
CA LYS A 71 -0.39 1.30 13.81
C LYS A 71 -1.85 1.15 14.21
N ASP A 72 -2.54 2.26 14.55
CA ASP A 72 -3.96 2.25 14.91
C ASP A 72 -4.91 2.17 13.70
N LYS A 73 -4.38 2.10 12.47
CA LYS A 73 -5.16 2.09 11.23
C LYS A 73 -5.10 0.76 10.48
N ILE A 74 -4.42 -0.25 11.00
CA ILE A 74 -4.31 -1.54 10.32
C ILE A 74 -4.18 -2.69 11.34
N THR A 75 -4.82 -3.80 11.05
CA THR A 75 -4.70 -5.04 11.82
C THR A 75 -3.67 -5.94 11.14
N LEU A 76 -2.75 -6.54 11.92
CA LEU A 76 -1.67 -7.37 11.39
C LEU A 76 -2.15 -8.81 11.17
N ASP A 77 -2.76 -9.06 10.04
CA ASP A 77 -3.18 -10.39 9.62
C ASP A 77 -3.07 -10.49 8.08
N ASP A 78 -3.49 -11.60 7.52
CA ASP A 78 -3.43 -11.83 6.08
C ASP A 78 -4.67 -11.35 5.33
N ALA A 79 -5.70 -10.90 6.03
CA ALA A 79 -6.91 -10.34 5.43
C ALA A 79 -6.83 -8.82 5.23
N HIS A 80 -5.80 -8.17 5.79
CA HIS A 80 -5.51 -6.75 5.62
C HIS A 80 -4.28 -6.60 4.73
N LEU A 81 -4.44 -5.91 3.60
CA LEU A 81 -3.37 -5.73 2.61
C LEU A 81 -3.01 -4.26 2.48
N VAL A 82 -1.73 -4.01 2.28
CA VAL A 82 -1.24 -2.74 1.77
C VAL A 82 -0.92 -2.92 0.29
N CYS A 83 -1.61 -2.16 -0.56
CA CYS A 83 -1.30 -2.07 -1.97
C CYS A 83 -0.25 -0.97 -2.13
N TYR A 84 1.02 -1.35 -2.13
CA TYR A 84 2.15 -0.46 -2.31
C TYR A 84 2.33 -0.22 -3.80
N MET A 85 2.19 1.03 -4.21
CA MET A 85 2.23 1.39 -5.62
C MET A 85 3.34 2.41 -5.86
N ARG A 86 4.35 1.98 -6.60
CA ARG A 86 5.53 2.79 -6.86
C ARG A 86 5.43 3.48 -8.20
N PHE A 87 5.59 4.81 -8.18
CA PHE A 87 5.51 5.66 -9.36
C PHE A 87 6.90 6.14 -9.77
N SER A 88 7.23 5.95 -11.04
CA SER A 88 8.43 6.49 -11.67
C SER A 88 8.05 7.09 -13.02
N ASP A 89 8.53 8.30 -13.30
CA ASP A 89 8.19 8.99 -14.55
C ASP A 89 8.56 8.15 -15.77
N GLY A 90 7.68 8.14 -16.75
CA GLY A 90 7.87 7.40 -18.00
C GLY A 90 7.44 5.95 -17.96
N ALA A 91 6.94 5.44 -16.84
CA ALA A 91 6.49 4.05 -16.69
C ALA A 91 5.13 3.97 -15.97
N LEU A 92 4.39 2.90 -16.22
CA LEU A 92 3.20 2.57 -15.44
C LEU A 92 3.62 2.23 -14.00
N PRO A 93 2.75 2.46 -13.00
CA PRO A 93 3.10 2.15 -11.62
C PRO A 93 3.38 0.66 -11.41
N GLU A 94 4.34 0.37 -10.55
CA GLU A 94 4.60 -0.97 -10.07
C GLU A 94 3.70 -1.25 -8.87
N VAL A 95 3.00 -2.39 -8.86
CA VAL A 95 2.04 -2.75 -7.83
C VAL A 95 2.55 -3.93 -7.02
N TYR A 96 2.61 -3.77 -5.71
CA TYR A 96 3.01 -4.81 -4.76
C TYR A 96 1.91 -4.98 -3.71
N LEU A 97 1.46 -6.21 -3.52
CA LEU A 97 0.46 -6.52 -2.50
C LEU A 97 1.16 -7.11 -1.29
N ILE A 98 1.04 -6.43 -0.16
CA ILE A 98 1.77 -6.73 1.07
C ILE A 98 0.75 -7.09 2.15
N PRO A 99 0.71 -8.36 2.61
CA PRO A 99 -0.12 -8.70 3.76
C PRO A 99 0.38 -7.99 5.00
N ALA A 100 -0.53 -7.45 5.80
CA ALA A 100 -0.16 -6.71 7.01
C ALA A 100 0.57 -7.58 8.04
N SER A 101 0.42 -8.89 7.95
CA SER A 101 1.14 -9.84 8.81
C SER A 101 2.67 -9.76 8.69
N VAL A 102 3.21 -9.12 7.63
CA VAL A 102 4.67 -8.95 7.49
C VAL A 102 5.27 -8.17 8.67
N TRP A 103 4.50 -7.26 9.28
CA TRP A 103 4.98 -6.47 10.42
C TRP A 103 4.94 -7.23 11.76
N ASN A 104 4.44 -8.44 11.79
CA ASN A 104 4.58 -9.29 12.98
C ASN A 104 6.06 -9.63 13.26
N THR A 105 6.90 -9.59 12.22
CA THR A 105 8.35 -9.78 12.33
C THR A 105 9.05 -8.65 11.55
N PRO A 106 9.20 -7.46 12.17
CA PRO A 106 9.81 -6.32 11.49
C PRO A 106 11.25 -6.61 11.04
N ASN A 107 11.65 -5.95 9.93
CA ASN A 107 12.99 -6.08 9.36
C ASN A 107 13.43 -4.72 8.75
N ALA A 108 14.48 -4.73 7.93
CA ALA A 108 15.00 -3.50 7.34
C ALA A 108 14.06 -2.85 6.32
N VAL A 109 13.14 -3.63 5.71
CA VAL A 109 12.15 -3.13 4.74
C VAL A 109 10.83 -2.82 5.42
N PHE A 110 10.31 -3.76 6.22
CA PHE A 110 9.06 -3.60 6.95
C PHE A 110 9.37 -3.21 8.38
N VAL A 111 9.40 -1.90 8.62
CA VAL A 111 9.94 -1.33 9.86
C VAL A 111 8.84 -0.95 10.84
N SER A 112 9.21 -0.90 12.12
CA SER A 112 8.36 -0.42 13.21
C SER A 112 8.97 0.83 13.81
N ARG A 113 8.17 1.89 13.94
CA ARG A 113 8.60 3.15 14.56
C ARG A 113 7.57 3.57 15.61
N ASP A 114 8.00 3.66 16.86
CA ASP A 114 7.09 3.99 17.96
C ASP A 114 7.27 5.42 18.47
N TYR A 115 8.37 6.11 18.12
CA TYR A 115 8.64 7.49 18.48
C TYR A 115 8.57 7.73 20.00
N GLU A 116 9.17 6.83 20.78
CA GLU A 116 9.12 6.84 22.25
C GLU A 116 10.20 7.71 22.90
N LYS A 117 11.11 8.28 22.12
CA LYS A 117 12.18 9.12 22.66
C LYS A 117 11.61 10.47 23.16
N PRO A 118 12.22 11.07 24.22
CA PRO A 118 11.75 12.37 24.71
C PRO A 118 11.66 13.41 23.61
N GLY A 119 10.53 14.14 23.56
CA GLY A 119 10.27 15.17 22.57
C GLY A 119 9.66 14.69 21.26
N GLN A 120 9.59 13.38 21.03
CA GLN A 120 8.93 12.83 19.85
C GLN A 120 7.41 12.80 20.05
N LYS A 121 6.66 13.35 19.09
CA LYS A 121 5.20 13.49 19.16
C LYS A 121 4.45 12.70 18.10
N SER A 122 5.17 12.09 17.16
CA SER A 122 4.55 11.31 16.09
C SER A 122 3.91 10.03 16.65
N LYS A 123 2.79 9.64 16.04
CA LYS A 123 2.12 8.40 16.43
C LYS A 123 2.89 7.19 15.92
N PRO A 124 2.80 6.04 16.62
CA PRO A 124 3.43 4.80 16.17
C PRO A 124 3.00 4.42 14.76
N GLU A 125 3.95 3.93 13.97
CA GLU A 125 3.73 3.60 12.57
C GLU A 125 4.42 2.31 12.16
N TRP A 126 3.80 1.62 11.18
CA TRP A 126 4.43 0.58 10.38
C TRP A 126 4.94 1.23 9.11
N GLY A 127 6.20 1.01 8.77
CA GLY A 127 6.82 1.61 7.60
C GLY A 127 7.23 0.60 6.55
N ILE A 128 7.36 1.09 5.32
CA ILE A 128 7.97 0.38 4.20
C ILE A 128 9.13 1.24 3.72
N ALA A 129 10.35 0.73 3.93
CA ALA A 129 11.59 1.44 3.59
C ALA A 129 12.31 0.67 2.48
N VAL A 130 12.32 1.23 1.26
CA VAL A 130 12.93 0.60 0.09
C VAL A 130 13.99 1.53 -0.45
N TYR A 131 15.24 1.31 -0.03
CA TYR A 131 16.38 2.12 -0.43
C TYR A 131 17.30 1.33 -1.37
N GLY A 132 17.82 1.97 -2.42
CA GLY A 132 18.91 1.46 -3.23
C GLY A 132 18.81 -0.03 -3.56
N ALA A 133 19.77 -0.81 -3.06
CA ALA A 133 19.88 -2.25 -3.32
C ALA A 133 18.70 -3.08 -2.80
N GLN A 134 17.95 -2.60 -1.79
CA GLN A 134 16.79 -3.31 -1.27
C GLN A 134 15.64 -3.38 -2.28
N ARG A 135 15.60 -2.47 -3.25
CA ARG A 135 14.60 -2.52 -4.32
C ARG A 135 14.65 -3.81 -5.12
N SER A 136 15.84 -4.35 -5.37
CA SER A 136 16.00 -5.57 -6.15
C SER A 136 15.53 -6.81 -5.42
N SER A 137 15.51 -6.78 -4.09
CA SER A 137 15.04 -7.90 -3.25
C SER A 137 13.54 -7.82 -2.90
N PHE A 138 12.84 -6.76 -3.29
CA PHE A 138 11.43 -6.56 -3.02
C PHE A 138 10.58 -7.40 -3.97
N ARG A 139 10.00 -8.52 -3.48
CA ARG A 139 9.39 -9.57 -4.31
C ARG A 139 7.94 -9.90 -4.00
N PHE A 140 7.18 -8.99 -3.39
CA PHE A 140 5.79 -9.27 -3.04
C PHE A 140 4.79 -9.00 -4.17
N ARG A 141 5.29 -8.71 -5.36
CA ARG A 141 4.49 -8.31 -6.51
C ARG A 141 3.44 -9.38 -6.85
N THR A 142 2.20 -9.00 -6.90
CA THR A 142 1.04 -9.77 -7.36
C THR A 142 0.80 -11.11 -6.64
N ALA A 143 1.48 -11.41 -5.53
CA ALA A 143 1.33 -12.69 -4.84
C ALA A 143 -0.12 -12.98 -4.42
N ALA A 144 -0.88 -11.96 -4.01
CA ALA A 144 -2.26 -12.11 -3.56
C ALA A 144 -3.26 -12.36 -4.70
N PHE A 145 -2.89 -12.10 -5.95
CA PHE A 145 -3.77 -12.35 -7.10
C PHE A 145 -3.75 -13.79 -7.59
N ARG A 146 -2.93 -14.65 -7.03
CA ARG A 146 -2.79 -16.04 -7.47
C ARG A 146 -3.66 -17.01 -6.68
#